data_679c3ea7021a4f307a2a872cec88ebaf
#
_entry.id   679c3ea7021a4f307a2a872cec88ebaf
#
_cell.length_a   1.000
_cell.length_b   1.000
_cell.length_c   1.000
_cell.angle_alpha   90.00
_cell.angle_beta   90.00
_cell.angle_gamma   90.00
#
_symmetry.space_group_name_H-M   'P 1'
#
loop_
_entity.id
_entity.type
_entity.pdbx_description
1 polymer ?
#
loop_
_entity_poly.entity_id
_entity_poly.type
_entity_poly.pdbx_seq_one_letter_code
_entity_poly.pdbx_strand_id
1 'polypeptide(L)'
;LLTDPEREVCATLERHGLDPERVAALVAGEGGVGQLVSGELDVDRMDYLVRDAHHTGVPYVTVDHGRLVRELRLDGTGGVDGAGGTDGAGRDADLVLAEGNVATAESLLLARSLMNAIVYRHHVSRVAGAMLERACERYLAVSETTPEEFRRMADHDLLVALRETVPELGRRIERRDLYKRAVWASLSDVPAGTVDADHEAERAAEREIADEVGLDPEQVVVDVPSRPGLKESS
;
A
#
# COMPACT_ATOMS: atom_id res chain seq x y z
N LEU A 1 10.01 -15.35 -2.47
CA LEU A 1 8.91 -16.29 -2.15
C LEU A 1 8.53 -17.16 -3.37
N LEU A 2 8.22 -16.52 -4.51
CA LEU A 2 7.77 -17.23 -5.72
C LEU A 2 8.88 -18.07 -6.37
N THR A 3 10.12 -17.64 -6.25
CA THR A 3 11.32 -18.24 -6.84
C THR A 3 12.11 -19.14 -5.87
N ASP A 4 11.63 -19.26 -4.65
CA ASP A 4 12.29 -20.07 -3.63
C ASP A 4 11.88 -21.56 -3.80
N PRO A 5 12.80 -22.45 -4.17
CA PRO A 5 12.48 -23.84 -4.45
C PRO A 5 12.01 -24.64 -3.22
N GLU A 6 12.25 -24.13 -2.01
CA GLU A 6 11.76 -24.74 -0.78
C GLU A 6 10.29 -24.39 -0.48
N ARG A 7 9.68 -23.50 -1.27
CA ARG A 7 8.30 -23.08 -1.07
C ARG A 7 7.33 -23.84 -1.96
N GLU A 8 6.21 -24.22 -1.37
CA GLU A 8 5.14 -24.94 -2.08
C GLU A 8 4.64 -24.18 -3.32
N VAL A 9 4.64 -22.84 -3.27
CA VAL A 9 4.20 -22.00 -4.39
C VAL A 9 5.10 -22.17 -5.60
N CYS A 10 6.43 -22.24 -5.44
CA CYS A 10 7.38 -22.46 -6.52
C CYS A 10 7.12 -23.84 -7.17
N ALA A 11 7.06 -24.89 -6.36
CA ALA A 11 6.77 -26.23 -6.85
C ALA A 11 5.39 -26.35 -7.53
N THR A 12 4.43 -25.54 -7.10
CA THR A 12 3.10 -25.50 -7.73
C THR A 12 3.15 -24.85 -9.10
N LEU A 13 3.85 -23.71 -9.24
CA LEU A 13 4.03 -23.03 -10.52
C LEU A 13 4.72 -23.97 -11.54
N GLU A 14 5.82 -24.61 -11.15
CA GLU A 14 6.55 -25.55 -12.01
C GLU A 14 5.68 -26.75 -12.43
N ARG A 15 4.89 -27.31 -11.51
CA ARG A 15 3.96 -28.41 -11.80
C ARG A 15 2.92 -28.05 -12.86
N HIS A 16 2.55 -26.76 -12.93
CA HIS A 16 1.64 -26.24 -13.95
C HIS A 16 2.35 -25.68 -15.18
N GLY A 17 3.66 -25.92 -15.33
CA GLY A 17 4.45 -25.47 -16.47
C GLY A 17 4.67 -23.95 -16.52
N LEU A 18 4.55 -23.28 -15.36
CA LEU A 18 4.79 -21.86 -15.22
C LEU A 18 6.20 -21.64 -14.66
N ASP A 19 6.93 -20.73 -15.27
CA ASP A 19 8.25 -20.31 -14.82
C ASP A 19 8.09 -19.36 -13.59
N PRO A 20 8.56 -19.75 -12.39
CA PRO A 20 8.45 -18.93 -11.19
C PRO A 20 9.11 -17.55 -11.31
N GLU A 21 10.24 -17.44 -12.03
CA GLU A 21 10.93 -16.16 -12.24
C GLU A 21 10.09 -15.24 -13.13
N ARG A 22 9.48 -15.79 -14.17
CA ARG A 22 8.57 -15.03 -15.03
C ARG A 22 7.35 -14.53 -14.28
N VAL A 23 6.75 -15.34 -13.40
CA VAL A 23 5.64 -14.92 -12.56
C VAL A 23 6.08 -13.84 -11.58
N ALA A 24 7.26 -13.96 -10.98
CA ALA A 24 7.80 -12.95 -10.08
C ALA A 24 8.05 -11.61 -10.81
N ALA A 25 8.59 -11.63 -12.01
CA ALA A 25 8.80 -10.45 -12.84
C ALA A 25 7.47 -9.74 -13.17
N LEU A 26 6.43 -10.50 -13.54
CA LEU A 26 5.09 -9.94 -13.77
C LEU A 26 4.51 -9.28 -12.51
N VAL A 27 4.66 -9.92 -11.35
CA VAL A 27 4.20 -9.35 -10.07
C VAL A 27 5.00 -8.09 -9.70
N ALA A 28 6.27 -8.03 -10.08
CA ALA A 28 7.10 -6.83 -9.89
C ALA A 28 6.77 -5.68 -10.85
N GLY A 29 5.89 -5.91 -11.83
CA GLY A 29 5.50 -4.88 -12.81
C GLY A 29 6.39 -4.83 -14.06
N GLU A 30 7.22 -5.86 -14.26
CA GLU A 30 8.14 -5.90 -15.41
C GLU A 30 7.40 -6.25 -16.71
N GLY A 31 7.72 -5.50 -17.76
CA GLY A 31 7.09 -5.59 -19.08
C GLY A 31 5.64 -5.08 -19.10
N GLY A 32 5.05 -4.97 -20.30
CA GLY A 32 3.72 -4.39 -20.46
C GLY A 32 2.60 -5.13 -19.73
N VAL A 33 2.66 -6.46 -19.65
CA VAL A 33 1.69 -7.26 -18.90
C VAL A 33 1.88 -7.08 -17.39
N GLY A 34 3.14 -6.95 -16.92
CA GLY A 34 3.44 -6.67 -15.51
C GLY A 34 2.89 -5.33 -15.05
N GLN A 35 2.85 -4.33 -15.92
CA GLN A 35 2.24 -3.02 -15.63
C GLN A 35 0.74 -3.10 -15.35
N LEU A 36 0.04 -4.12 -15.84
CA LEU A 36 -1.37 -4.37 -15.46
C LEU A 36 -1.50 -4.86 -14.02
N VAL A 37 -0.45 -5.48 -13.48
CA VAL A 37 -0.42 -6.00 -12.09
C VAL A 37 0.13 -4.97 -11.13
N SER A 38 1.20 -4.27 -11.51
CA SER A 38 1.89 -3.30 -10.65
C SER A 38 2.37 -2.08 -11.45
N GLY A 39 1.43 -1.29 -11.96
CA GLY A 39 1.67 -0.07 -12.75
C GLY A 39 0.88 1.13 -12.28
N GLU A 40 0.90 2.22 -13.04
CA GLU A 40 0.10 3.40 -12.73
C GLU A 40 -1.40 3.20 -13.04
N LEU A 41 -1.72 2.35 -14.00
CA LEU A 41 -3.07 1.98 -14.42
C LEU A 41 -3.30 0.48 -14.18
N ASP A 42 -2.93 -0.03 -13.01
CA ASP A 42 -3.08 -1.44 -12.68
C ASP A 42 -4.54 -1.81 -12.36
N VAL A 43 -4.84 -3.10 -12.52
CA VAL A 43 -6.20 -3.63 -12.34
C VAL A 43 -6.64 -3.65 -10.87
N ASP A 44 -5.70 -3.79 -9.94
CA ASP A 44 -5.96 -3.73 -8.51
C ASP A 44 -6.45 -2.33 -8.11
N ARG A 45 -5.78 -1.30 -8.64
CA ARG A 45 -6.19 0.09 -8.45
C ARG A 45 -7.56 0.39 -9.03
N MET A 46 -7.86 -0.15 -10.22
CA MET A 46 -9.20 -0.02 -10.82
C MET A 46 -10.27 -0.66 -9.95
N ASP A 47 -9.99 -1.82 -9.35
CA ASP A 47 -10.93 -2.53 -8.48
C ASP A 47 -11.11 -1.81 -7.14
N TYR A 48 -10.02 -1.59 -6.37
CA TYR A 48 -10.20 -1.10 -5.02
C TYR A 48 -10.74 0.33 -4.96
N LEU A 49 -10.40 1.21 -5.90
CA LEU A 49 -10.92 2.58 -5.90
C LEU A 49 -12.45 2.60 -6.04
N VAL A 50 -13.00 1.78 -6.93
CA VAL A 50 -14.46 1.69 -7.13
C VAL A 50 -15.13 1.02 -5.92
N ARG A 51 -14.56 -0.06 -5.42
CA ARG A 51 -15.07 -0.82 -4.28
C ARG A 51 -15.04 0.01 -3.00
N ASP A 52 -13.93 0.67 -2.72
CA ASP A 52 -13.77 1.50 -1.53
C ASP A 52 -14.69 2.73 -1.58
N ALA A 53 -14.82 3.38 -2.75
CA ALA A 53 -15.75 4.47 -2.92
C ALA A 53 -17.20 4.04 -2.64
N HIS A 54 -17.59 2.85 -3.12
CA HIS A 54 -18.90 2.28 -2.85
C HIS A 54 -19.12 2.06 -1.34
N HIS A 55 -18.19 1.39 -0.68
CA HIS A 55 -18.33 1.05 0.74
C HIS A 55 -18.17 2.23 1.70
N THR A 56 -17.44 3.25 1.31
CA THR A 56 -17.27 4.48 2.10
C THR A 56 -18.32 5.54 1.80
N GLY A 57 -19.13 5.34 0.75
CA GLY A 57 -20.17 6.28 0.34
C GLY A 57 -19.60 7.56 -0.31
N VAL A 58 -18.40 7.51 -0.89
CA VAL A 58 -17.80 8.65 -1.60
C VAL A 58 -18.36 8.74 -3.01
N PRO A 59 -19.18 9.75 -3.33
CA PRO A 59 -19.92 9.79 -4.61
C PRO A 59 -19.08 10.31 -5.78
N TYR A 60 -17.86 10.76 -5.56
CA TYR A 60 -17.05 11.44 -6.58
C TYR A 60 -16.14 10.50 -7.36
N VAL A 61 -16.09 9.23 -6.97
CA VAL A 61 -15.21 8.24 -7.58
C VAL A 61 -16.04 7.32 -8.48
N THR A 62 -16.25 7.78 -9.71
CA THR A 62 -16.80 6.97 -10.78
C THR A 62 -15.76 6.83 -11.87
N VAL A 63 -15.28 5.61 -12.10
CA VAL A 63 -14.30 5.29 -13.14
C VAL A 63 -14.92 4.29 -14.10
N ASP A 64 -14.88 4.57 -15.39
CA ASP A 64 -15.25 3.60 -16.43
C ASP A 64 -14.09 2.60 -16.65
N HIS A 65 -13.87 1.72 -15.63
CA HIS A 65 -12.85 0.68 -15.69
C HIS A 65 -13.08 -0.29 -16.85
N GLY A 66 -14.34 -0.54 -17.21
CA GLY A 66 -14.67 -1.39 -18.36
C GLY A 66 -14.16 -0.82 -19.68
N ARG A 67 -14.22 0.49 -19.85
CA ARG A 67 -13.65 1.18 -21.01
C ARG A 67 -12.11 1.16 -20.95
N LEU A 68 -11.49 1.44 -19.80
CA LEU A 68 -10.05 1.36 -19.65
C LEU A 68 -9.50 0.00 -20.07
N VAL A 69 -10.05 -1.08 -19.51
CA VAL A 69 -9.60 -2.45 -19.83
C VAL A 69 -9.76 -2.79 -21.31
N ARG A 70 -10.85 -2.35 -21.97
CA ARG A 70 -11.04 -2.60 -23.40
C ARG A 70 -10.08 -1.85 -24.32
N GLU A 71 -9.57 -0.71 -23.86
CA GLU A 71 -8.74 0.18 -24.68
C GLU A 71 -7.24 0.10 -24.35
N LEU A 72 -6.88 -0.67 -23.33
CA LEU A 72 -5.49 -1.04 -23.09
C LEU A 72 -5.01 -2.01 -24.17
N ARG A 73 -3.82 -1.75 -24.70
CA ARG A 73 -3.17 -2.55 -25.75
C ARG A 73 -1.74 -2.86 -25.32
N LEU A 74 -1.21 -3.97 -25.80
CA LEU A 74 0.21 -4.24 -25.74
C LEU A 74 0.79 -3.86 -27.11
N ASP A 75 1.63 -2.84 -27.14
CA ASP A 75 2.34 -2.42 -28.33
C ASP A 75 3.72 -3.07 -28.36
N GLY A 76 3.80 -4.21 -29.05
CA GLY A 76 5.08 -4.89 -29.29
C GLY A 76 5.55 -4.56 -30.70
N THR A 77 6.73 -3.97 -30.82
CA THR A 77 7.42 -3.76 -32.11
C THR A 77 7.89 -5.06 -32.79
N GLY A 78 7.40 -6.20 -32.35
CA GLY A 78 7.55 -7.50 -32.99
C GLY A 78 6.29 -7.89 -33.76
N GLY A 79 6.31 -7.75 -35.08
CA GLY A 79 5.20 -7.95 -36.01
C GLY A 79 4.29 -9.12 -35.68
N VAL A 80 3.03 -8.82 -35.56
CA VAL A 80 1.95 -9.83 -35.53
C VAL A 80 1.62 -10.22 -36.96
N ASP A 81 2.47 -10.96 -37.58
CA ASP A 81 2.06 -11.83 -38.68
C ASP A 81 1.72 -13.19 -38.07
N GLY A 82 0.46 -13.54 -38.22
CA GLY A 82 -0.26 -14.57 -37.52
C GLY A 82 0.47 -15.92 -37.40
N ALA A 83 0.06 -16.59 -36.34
CA ALA A 83 0.25 -18.00 -36.00
C ALA A 83 1.52 -18.37 -35.23
N GLY A 84 1.35 -18.59 -33.94
CA GLY A 84 2.03 -19.64 -33.21
C GLY A 84 3.38 -19.31 -32.58
N GLY A 85 3.35 -18.83 -31.36
CA GLY A 85 4.55 -18.78 -30.52
C GLY A 85 4.39 -17.83 -29.34
N THR A 86 3.90 -18.35 -28.23
CA THR A 86 3.65 -17.57 -26.98
C THR A 86 4.89 -17.28 -26.15
N ASP A 87 6.09 -17.60 -26.62
CA ASP A 87 7.27 -17.66 -25.77
C ASP A 87 8.16 -16.42 -25.73
N GLY A 88 7.87 -15.38 -26.49
CA GLY A 88 8.71 -14.17 -26.54
C GLY A 88 8.00 -12.83 -26.55
N ALA A 89 6.75 -12.78 -26.96
CA ALA A 89 6.06 -11.55 -27.35
C ALA A 89 5.66 -10.58 -26.19
N GLY A 90 5.87 -10.95 -24.94
CA GLY A 90 5.41 -10.14 -23.81
C GLY A 90 6.50 -9.43 -23.02
N ARG A 91 7.79 -9.68 -23.31
CA ARG A 91 8.88 -9.06 -22.52
C ARG A 91 9.21 -7.64 -22.96
N ASP A 92 9.05 -7.35 -24.24
CA ASP A 92 9.42 -6.07 -24.85
C ASP A 92 8.20 -5.25 -25.32
N ALA A 93 6.99 -5.68 -24.97
CA ALA A 93 5.78 -4.96 -25.33
C ALA A 93 5.46 -3.92 -24.25
N ASP A 94 5.19 -2.71 -24.65
CA ASP A 94 4.73 -1.64 -23.76
C ASP A 94 3.22 -1.70 -23.58
N LEU A 95 2.74 -1.37 -22.38
CA LEU A 95 1.33 -1.17 -22.15
C LEU A 95 0.95 0.24 -22.64
N VAL A 96 0.11 0.31 -23.65
CA VAL A 96 -0.35 1.57 -24.24
C VAL A 96 -1.86 1.71 -24.14
N LEU A 97 -2.31 2.96 -24.06
CA LEU A 97 -3.72 3.29 -24.07
C LEU A 97 -4.08 3.93 -25.43
N ALA A 98 -5.18 3.49 -26.04
CA ALA A 98 -5.67 4.10 -27.26
C ALA A 98 -5.93 5.60 -27.06
N GLU A 99 -5.50 6.44 -28.02
CA GLU A 99 -5.43 7.91 -27.95
C GLU A 99 -6.73 8.57 -27.45
N GLY A 100 -7.89 8.07 -27.85
CA GLY A 100 -9.19 8.60 -27.45
C GLY A 100 -9.60 8.32 -25.99
N ASN A 101 -8.73 7.68 -25.16
CA ASN A 101 -9.07 7.24 -23.81
C ASN A 101 -8.20 7.87 -22.71
N VAL A 102 -7.38 8.85 -23.04
CA VAL A 102 -6.54 9.58 -22.09
C VAL A 102 -7.38 10.15 -20.94
N ALA A 103 -8.51 10.79 -21.25
CA ALA A 103 -9.42 11.34 -20.23
C ALA A 103 -9.97 10.27 -19.27
N THR A 104 -10.13 9.02 -19.72
CA THR A 104 -10.56 7.92 -18.84
C THR A 104 -9.43 7.49 -17.89
N ALA A 105 -8.20 7.47 -18.35
CA ALA A 105 -7.03 7.25 -17.49
C ALA A 105 -6.83 8.39 -16.48
N GLU A 106 -6.95 9.63 -16.93
CA GLU A 106 -6.89 10.81 -16.05
C GLU A 106 -7.97 10.76 -14.97
N SER A 107 -9.18 10.27 -15.30
CA SER A 107 -10.25 10.11 -14.32
C SER A 107 -9.90 9.11 -13.23
N LEU A 108 -9.18 8.03 -13.54
CA LEU A 108 -8.68 7.06 -12.56
C LEU A 108 -7.65 7.71 -11.63
N LEU A 109 -6.72 8.48 -12.16
CA LEU A 109 -5.71 9.19 -11.37
C LEU A 109 -6.35 10.25 -10.45
N LEU A 110 -7.35 10.97 -10.96
CA LEU A 110 -8.13 11.91 -10.16
C LEU A 110 -8.92 11.20 -9.05
N ALA A 111 -9.58 10.09 -9.38
CA ALA A 111 -10.29 9.26 -8.40
C ALA A 111 -9.36 8.80 -7.27
N ARG A 112 -8.15 8.34 -7.60
CA ARG A 112 -7.11 7.98 -6.63
C ARG A 112 -6.74 9.17 -5.73
N SER A 113 -6.53 10.33 -6.32
CA SER A 113 -6.20 11.56 -5.58
C SER A 113 -7.30 11.94 -4.59
N LEU A 114 -8.56 11.88 -5.01
CA LEU A 114 -9.72 12.14 -4.16
C LEU A 114 -9.86 11.12 -3.03
N MET A 115 -9.72 9.83 -3.32
CA MET A 115 -9.77 8.77 -2.30
C MET A 115 -8.64 8.89 -1.29
N ASN A 116 -7.44 9.25 -1.74
CA ASN A 116 -6.33 9.53 -0.84
C ASN A 116 -6.66 10.67 0.13
N ALA A 117 -7.23 11.77 -0.37
CA ALA A 117 -7.54 12.94 0.46
C ALA A 117 -8.71 12.68 1.43
N ILE A 118 -9.75 11.98 0.97
CA ILE A 118 -11.03 11.86 1.71
C ILE A 118 -11.05 10.64 2.62
N VAL A 119 -10.46 9.51 2.19
CA VAL A 119 -10.55 8.21 2.88
C VAL A 119 -9.21 7.77 3.45
N TYR A 120 -8.20 7.56 2.59
CA TYR A 120 -6.97 6.89 3.03
C TYR A 120 -6.11 7.76 3.95
N ARG A 121 -6.09 9.08 3.72
CA ARG A 121 -5.41 10.06 4.59
C ARG A 121 -6.35 10.75 5.59
N HIS A 122 -7.55 10.22 5.77
CA HIS A 122 -8.44 10.76 6.79
C HIS A 122 -7.79 10.61 8.18
N HIS A 123 -7.91 11.67 9.00
CA HIS A 123 -7.21 11.71 10.29
C HIS A 123 -7.50 10.51 11.20
N VAL A 124 -8.72 9.96 11.17
CA VAL A 124 -9.08 8.78 11.98
C VAL A 124 -8.33 7.53 11.49
N SER A 125 -8.21 7.35 10.17
CA SER A 125 -7.45 6.23 9.59
C SER A 125 -5.97 6.34 9.95
N ARG A 126 -5.41 7.55 9.91
CA ARG A 126 -4.02 7.80 10.31
C ARG A 126 -3.79 7.54 11.80
N VAL A 127 -4.68 8.04 12.67
CA VAL A 127 -4.59 7.78 14.11
C VAL A 127 -4.64 6.28 14.40
N ALA A 128 -5.55 5.55 13.74
CA ALA A 128 -5.64 4.09 13.90
C ALA A 128 -4.36 3.39 13.43
N GLY A 129 -3.79 3.80 12.29
CA GLY A 129 -2.53 3.29 11.77
C GLY A 129 -1.37 3.53 12.72
N ALA A 130 -1.19 4.75 13.21
CA ALA A 130 -0.12 5.10 14.14
C ALA A 130 -0.24 4.38 15.50
N MET A 131 -1.47 4.18 15.99
CA MET A 131 -1.70 3.37 17.19
C MET A 131 -1.37 1.90 16.96
N LEU A 132 -1.71 1.35 15.78
CA LEU A 132 -1.39 -0.03 15.42
C LEU A 132 0.11 -0.23 15.28
N GLU A 133 0.81 0.68 14.62
CA GLU A 133 2.26 0.67 14.48
C GLU A 133 2.92 0.67 15.86
N ARG A 134 2.52 1.56 16.75
CA ARG A 134 3.00 1.58 18.13
C ARG A 134 2.73 0.27 18.88
N ALA A 135 1.55 -0.31 18.71
CA ALA A 135 1.22 -1.58 19.35
C ALA A 135 2.10 -2.73 18.82
N CYS A 136 2.39 -2.76 17.51
CA CYS A 136 3.28 -3.73 16.90
C CYS A 136 4.73 -3.60 17.40
N GLU A 137 5.25 -2.37 17.48
CA GLU A 137 6.58 -2.11 18.04
C GLU A 137 6.71 -2.64 19.47
N ARG A 138 5.73 -2.32 20.32
CA ARG A 138 5.72 -2.80 21.71
C ARG A 138 5.60 -4.31 21.78
N TYR A 139 4.77 -4.90 20.93
CA TYR A 139 4.64 -6.34 20.83
C TYR A 139 5.99 -6.99 20.50
N LEU A 140 6.67 -6.52 19.46
CA LEU A 140 7.98 -7.05 19.06
C LEU A 140 9.07 -6.81 20.09
N ALA A 141 8.97 -5.75 20.87
CA ALA A 141 9.95 -5.45 21.93
C ALA A 141 9.84 -6.38 23.15
N VAL A 142 8.65 -6.94 23.43
CA VAL A 142 8.39 -7.75 24.62
C VAL A 142 8.10 -9.22 24.31
N SER A 143 7.83 -9.57 23.07
CA SER A 143 7.61 -10.95 22.63
C SER A 143 8.90 -11.58 22.11
N GLU A 144 8.92 -12.91 22.07
CA GLU A 144 10.00 -13.66 21.41
C GLU A 144 9.73 -13.88 19.91
N THR A 145 8.69 -13.24 19.37
CA THR A 145 8.28 -13.37 17.97
C THR A 145 9.35 -12.82 17.04
N THR A 146 9.83 -13.65 16.16
CA THR A 146 10.80 -13.23 15.14
C THR A 146 10.13 -12.39 14.04
N PRO A 147 10.88 -11.53 13.31
CA PRO A 147 10.33 -10.80 12.17
C PRO A 147 9.70 -11.70 11.10
N GLU A 148 10.23 -12.91 10.93
CA GLU A 148 9.69 -13.88 9.97
C GLU A 148 8.34 -14.46 10.42
N GLU A 149 8.19 -14.77 11.70
CA GLU A 149 6.92 -15.21 12.28
C GLU A 149 5.90 -14.07 12.25
N PHE A 150 6.30 -12.84 12.61
CA PHE A 150 5.44 -11.67 12.55
C PHE A 150 4.86 -11.43 11.15
N ARG A 151 5.68 -11.55 10.11
CA ARG A 151 5.23 -11.41 8.71
C ARG A 151 4.25 -12.47 8.24
N ARG A 152 4.14 -13.58 8.96
CA ARG A 152 3.22 -14.69 8.66
C ARG A 152 1.90 -14.61 9.41
N MET A 153 1.80 -13.69 10.36
CA MET A 153 0.55 -13.49 11.08
C MET A 153 -0.54 -12.98 10.14
N ALA A 154 -1.73 -13.54 10.25
CA ALA A 154 -2.92 -12.96 9.67
C ALA A 154 -3.47 -11.86 10.60
N ASP A 155 -4.35 -11.00 10.10
CA ASP A 155 -4.88 -9.86 10.86
C ASP A 155 -5.48 -10.29 12.21
N HIS A 156 -6.21 -11.40 12.24
CA HIS A 156 -6.82 -11.89 13.48
C HIS A 156 -5.80 -12.41 14.48
N ASP A 157 -4.71 -13.05 14.02
CA ASP A 157 -3.62 -13.51 14.89
C ASP A 157 -2.94 -12.32 15.55
N LEU A 158 -2.64 -11.30 14.75
CA LEU A 158 -2.03 -10.07 15.24
C LEU A 158 -2.92 -9.36 16.26
N LEU A 159 -4.21 -9.18 15.96
CA LEU A 159 -5.13 -8.51 16.89
C LEU A 159 -5.27 -9.27 18.22
N VAL A 160 -5.29 -10.61 18.20
CA VAL A 160 -5.30 -11.43 19.42
C VAL A 160 -3.99 -11.24 20.19
N ALA A 161 -2.84 -11.35 19.51
CA ALA A 161 -1.54 -11.17 20.12
C ALA A 161 -1.37 -9.77 20.77
N LEU A 162 -1.78 -8.71 20.07
CA LEU A 162 -1.75 -7.35 20.61
C LEU A 162 -2.66 -7.18 21.83
N ARG A 163 -3.85 -7.77 21.81
CA ARG A 163 -4.79 -7.72 22.95
C ARG A 163 -4.23 -8.40 24.19
N GLU A 164 -3.47 -9.47 24.02
CA GLU A 164 -2.91 -10.27 25.13
C GLU A 164 -1.60 -9.67 25.65
N THR A 165 -0.73 -9.21 24.76
CA THR A 165 0.63 -8.76 25.10
C THR A 165 0.71 -7.26 25.36
N VAL A 166 -0.08 -6.46 24.61
CA VAL A 166 -0.11 -4.99 24.72
C VAL A 166 -1.57 -4.54 24.93
N PRO A 167 -2.23 -4.96 26.03
CA PRO A 167 -3.67 -4.85 26.20
C PRO A 167 -4.20 -3.40 26.19
N GLU A 168 -3.36 -2.43 26.54
CA GLU A 168 -3.73 -1.01 26.56
C GLU A 168 -4.05 -0.48 25.16
N LEU A 169 -3.18 -0.76 24.19
CA LEU A 169 -3.38 -0.36 22.78
C LEU A 169 -4.27 -1.35 22.04
N GLY A 170 -4.02 -2.66 22.21
CA GLY A 170 -4.76 -3.70 21.49
C GLY A 170 -6.28 -3.62 21.72
N ARG A 171 -6.72 -3.46 22.97
CA ARG A 171 -8.15 -3.30 23.28
C ARG A 171 -8.74 -1.99 22.80
N ARG A 172 -7.98 -0.91 22.80
CA ARG A 172 -8.44 0.38 22.28
C ARG A 172 -8.65 0.32 20.78
N ILE A 173 -7.71 -0.29 20.03
CA ILE A 173 -7.81 -0.48 18.58
C ILE A 173 -9.05 -1.33 18.25
N GLU A 174 -9.22 -2.48 18.92
CA GLU A 174 -10.35 -3.39 18.75
C GLU A 174 -11.70 -2.69 19.00
N ARG A 175 -11.78 -1.85 20.03
CA ARG A 175 -13.00 -1.12 20.42
C ARG A 175 -13.17 0.20 19.67
N ARG A 176 -12.25 0.58 18.79
CA ARG A 176 -12.20 1.88 18.14
C ARG A 176 -12.16 3.06 19.14
N ASP A 177 -11.59 2.85 20.33
CA ASP A 177 -11.29 3.89 21.30
C ASP A 177 -9.94 4.53 20.95
N LEU A 178 -9.91 5.22 19.82
CA LEU A 178 -8.69 5.78 19.24
C LEU A 178 -8.27 7.06 19.96
N TYR A 179 -6.99 7.36 19.89
CA TYR A 179 -6.45 8.63 20.32
C TYR A 179 -7.12 9.79 19.56
N LYS A 180 -7.15 10.94 20.18
CA LYS A 180 -7.72 12.13 19.55
C LYS A 180 -6.61 13.01 19.03
N ARG A 181 -6.83 13.57 17.84
CA ARG A 181 -5.92 14.55 17.28
C ARG A 181 -5.94 15.82 18.13
N ALA A 182 -4.83 16.11 18.80
CA ALA A 182 -4.66 17.32 19.60
C ALA A 182 -4.18 18.50 18.75
N VAL A 183 -3.23 18.25 17.85
CA VAL A 183 -2.63 19.26 16.97
C VAL A 183 -2.65 18.78 15.53
N TRP A 184 -2.83 19.71 14.62
CA TRP A 184 -2.63 19.54 13.19
C TRP A 184 -1.90 20.77 12.64
N ALA A 185 -0.88 20.53 11.85
CA ALA A 185 -0.13 21.57 11.17
C ALA A 185 0.06 21.23 9.69
N SER A 186 0.16 22.23 8.84
CA SER A 186 0.55 22.04 7.45
C SER A 186 2.06 21.72 7.40
N LEU A 187 2.51 20.93 6.42
CA LEU A 187 3.93 20.65 6.24
C LEU A 187 4.78 21.93 6.06
N SER A 188 4.18 23.02 5.56
CA SER A 188 4.82 24.33 5.47
C SER A 188 5.07 25.00 6.83
N ASP A 189 4.32 24.60 7.84
CA ASP A 189 4.34 25.20 9.16
C ASP A 189 5.17 24.39 10.17
N VAL A 190 5.64 23.24 9.74
CA VAL A 190 6.49 22.32 10.53
C VAL A 190 7.96 22.62 10.26
N PRO A 191 8.84 22.60 11.27
CA PRO A 191 10.28 22.75 11.04
C PRO A 191 10.82 21.76 10.01
N ALA A 192 11.74 22.22 9.15
CA ALA A 192 12.25 21.43 8.03
C ALA A 192 12.86 20.07 8.46
N GLY A 193 13.41 19.98 9.65
CA GLY A 193 13.95 18.74 10.19
C GLY A 193 12.91 17.73 10.72
N THR A 194 11.65 18.14 10.81
CA THR A 194 10.55 17.24 11.24
C THR A 194 9.97 16.48 10.05
N VAL A 195 10.02 17.08 8.86
CA VAL A 195 9.59 16.43 7.61
C VAL A 195 10.76 15.54 7.18
N ASP A 196 10.51 14.28 6.95
CA ASP A 196 11.54 13.25 6.68
C ASP A 196 12.35 12.85 7.94
N ALA A 197 11.84 13.15 9.16
CA ALA A 197 12.39 12.64 10.39
C ALA A 197 12.34 11.09 10.37
N ASP A 198 13.39 10.48 10.88
CA ASP A 198 13.37 9.04 11.10
C ASP A 198 12.50 8.68 12.31
N HIS A 199 12.24 7.42 12.47
CA HIS A 199 11.43 6.89 13.54
C HIS A 199 11.95 7.23 14.94
N GLU A 200 13.28 7.34 15.12
CA GLU A 200 13.90 7.70 16.39
C GLU A 200 13.64 9.18 16.74
N ALA A 201 13.68 10.06 15.75
CA ALA A 201 13.36 11.47 15.92
C ALA A 201 11.88 11.70 16.26
N GLU A 202 10.96 10.94 15.64
CA GLU A 202 9.54 10.97 16.02
C GLU A 202 9.33 10.54 17.47
N ARG A 203 9.99 9.46 17.91
CA ARG A 203 9.95 8.99 19.32
C ARG A 203 10.59 9.98 20.29
N ALA A 204 11.61 10.72 19.87
CA ALA A 204 12.19 11.79 20.68
C ALA A 204 11.22 12.95 20.86
N ALA A 205 10.54 13.38 19.78
CA ALA A 205 9.53 14.43 19.83
C ALA A 205 8.34 14.04 20.73
N GLU A 206 7.88 12.80 20.67
CA GLU A 206 6.81 12.30 21.54
C GLU A 206 7.18 12.38 23.02
N ARG A 207 8.41 12.00 23.38
CA ARG A 207 8.89 12.11 24.75
C ARG A 207 8.95 13.56 25.22
N GLU A 208 9.46 14.45 24.37
CA GLU A 208 9.54 15.88 24.69
C GLU A 208 8.14 16.50 24.93
N ILE A 209 7.19 16.19 24.02
CA ILE A 209 5.81 16.64 24.17
C ILE A 209 5.17 16.07 25.44
N ALA A 210 5.36 14.79 25.70
CA ALA A 210 4.80 14.13 26.87
C ALA A 210 5.32 14.75 28.17
N ASP A 211 6.63 14.99 28.26
CA ASP A 211 7.27 15.63 29.39
C ASP A 211 6.74 17.06 29.63
N GLU A 212 6.56 17.84 28.56
CA GLU A 212 6.05 19.20 28.64
C GLU A 212 4.62 19.26 29.18
N VAL A 213 3.76 18.31 28.77
CA VAL A 213 2.33 18.31 29.17
C VAL A 213 2.02 17.39 30.35
N GLY A 214 3.02 16.71 30.90
CA GLY A 214 2.88 15.81 32.06
C GLY A 214 2.11 14.52 31.74
N LEU A 215 2.25 13.99 30.54
CA LEU A 215 1.68 12.71 30.10
C LEU A 215 2.76 11.64 30.07
N ASP A 216 2.33 10.37 30.02
CA ASP A 216 3.20 9.26 29.70
C ASP A 216 3.55 9.33 28.19
N PRO A 217 4.81 9.15 27.77
CA PRO A 217 5.20 9.10 26.36
C PRO A 217 4.38 8.12 25.52
N GLU A 218 3.86 7.09 26.14
CA GLU A 218 2.98 6.10 25.53
C GLU A 218 1.59 6.66 25.14
N GLN A 219 1.21 7.80 25.69
CA GLN A 219 -0.06 8.46 25.43
C GLN A 219 0.02 9.52 24.32
N VAL A 220 1.23 9.76 23.82
CA VAL A 220 1.50 10.73 22.77
C VAL A 220 1.96 9.98 21.51
N VAL A 221 1.40 10.33 20.37
CA VAL A 221 1.82 9.82 19.06
C VAL A 221 2.01 10.99 18.12
N VAL A 222 3.18 11.07 17.54
CA VAL A 222 3.53 11.99 16.46
C VAL A 222 3.47 11.20 15.15
N ASP A 223 2.73 11.71 14.19
CA ASP A 223 2.53 11.10 12.88
C ASP A 223 2.86 12.14 11.80
N VAL A 224 4.06 12.05 11.25
CA VAL A 224 4.54 12.90 10.18
C VAL A 224 4.52 12.12 8.86
N PRO A 225 3.66 12.51 7.90
CA PRO A 225 3.63 11.80 6.62
C PRO A 225 4.92 12.04 5.86
N SER A 226 5.55 10.99 5.38
CA SER A 226 6.60 11.08 4.39
C SER A 226 6.11 11.85 3.16
N ARG A 227 6.95 12.67 2.55
CA ARG A 227 6.61 13.29 1.26
C ARG A 227 6.29 12.19 0.26
N PRO A 228 5.20 12.35 -0.53
CA PRO A 228 4.97 11.41 -1.60
C PRO A 228 6.20 11.46 -2.52
N GLY A 229 7.01 10.40 -2.48
CA GLY A 229 8.12 10.25 -3.39
C GLY A 229 7.54 10.26 -4.80
N LEU A 230 7.91 11.23 -5.62
CA LEU A 230 7.83 11.07 -7.05
C LEU A 230 8.72 9.86 -7.35
N LYS A 231 8.12 8.72 -7.64
CA LYS A 231 8.86 7.64 -8.28
C LYS A 231 9.24 8.21 -9.63
N GLU A 232 10.47 8.74 -9.73
CA GLU A 232 11.07 8.97 -11.01
C GLU A 232 11.15 7.60 -11.68
N SER A 233 10.37 7.43 -12.74
CA SER A 233 10.50 6.31 -13.64
C SER A 233 11.87 6.43 -14.30
N SER A 234 12.83 5.68 -13.79
CA SER A 234 14.11 5.43 -14.49
C SER A 234 13.92 4.40 -15.58
#